data_1328bc0a99e0ed82cf7f9bda7aaf670a
#
_entry.id   1328bc0a99e0ed82cf7f9bda7aaf670a
#
_cell.length_a   1.000
_cell.length_b   1.000
_cell.length_c   1.000
_cell.angle_alpha   90.00
_cell.angle_beta   90.00
_cell.angle_gamma   90.00
#
_symmetry.space_group_name_H-M   'P 1'
#
loop_
_entity.id
_entity.type
_entity.pdbx_description
1 polymer ?
#
loop_
_entity_poly.entity_id
_entity_poly.type
_entity_poly.pdbx_seq_one_letter_code
_entity_poly.pdbx_strand_id
1 'polypeptide(L)'
;MKKKILILAGGISKERSISLDTGLQVAKELKKNGYKVKISEPDGNLSTNINQFKPNIIFNALHGQFGEDGYIQTILEGFKIPYTHSGVIASSLAMDKAISKKIFIKNKINTPKYIKYTYVENNFDLIKNIEKKLKFPVVLKPINEGSSVNVFICTKKIF
;
A
#
# COMPACT_ATOMS: atom_id res chain seq x y z
N MET A 1 -3.02 5.52 32.88
CA MET A 1 -4.17 5.52 31.94
C MET A 1 -3.90 4.53 30.80
N LYS A 2 -4.91 3.79 30.35
CA LYS A 2 -4.80 2.91 29.19
C LYS A 2 -4.56 3.74 27.91
N LYS A 3 -3.54 3.39 27.10
CA LYS A 3 -3.29 4.08 25.82
C LYS A 3 -4.48 3.90 24.89
N LYS A 4 -4.80 4.95 24.12
CA LYS A 4 -5.87 4.98 23.13
C LYS A 4 -5.28 4.77 21.74
N ILE A 5 -5.78 3.82 20.99
CA ILE A 5 -5.34 3.51 19.63
C ILE A 5 -6.53 3.67 18.69
N LEU A 6 -6.41 4.55 17.72
CA LEU A 6 -7.34 4.66 16.60
C LEU A 6 -6.85 3.76 15.47
N ILE A 7 -7.68 2.88 14.98
CA ILE A 7 -7.39 2.04 13.82
C ILE A 7 -8.11 2.63 12.62
N LEU A 8 -7.36 2.94 11.57
CA LEU A 8 -7.93 3.31 10.28
C LEU A 8 -8.12 2.05 9.46
N ALA A 9 -9.36 1.76 9.05
CA ALA A 9 -9.67 0.59 8.23
C ALA A 9 -10.83 0.92 7.27
N GLY A 10 -10.94 0.19 6.16
CA GLY A 10 -11.92 0.43 5.11
C GLY A 10 -11.33 1.25 3.97
N GLY A 11 -11.84 2.46 3.77
CA GLY A 11 -11.42 3.33 2.66
C GLY A 11 -12.07 2.97 1.33
N ILE A 12 -11.55 3.54 0.24
CA ILE A 12 -12.15 3.46 -1.12
C ILE A 12 -11.35 2.62 -2.10
N SER A 13 -10.25 2.01 -1.67
CA SER A 13 -9.46 1.14 -2.54
C SER A 13 -10.17 -0.17 -2.86
N LYS A 14 -9.73 -0.87 -3.89
CA LYS A 14 -10.20 -2.22 -4.24
C LYS A 14 -9.91 -3.25 -3.12
N GLU A 15 -9.03 -2.90 -2.19
CA GLU A 15 -8.60 -3.73 -1.07
C GLU A 15 -9.37 -3.44 0.23
N ARG A 16 -10.51 -2.72 0.13
CA ARG A 16 -11.33 -2.30 1.28
C ARG A 16 -11.71 -3.45 2.21
N SER A 17 -12.13 -4.58 1.68
CA SER A 17 -12.50 -5.76 2.48
C SER A 17 -11.33 -6.29 3.29
N ILE A 18 -10.15 -6.38 2.68
CA ILE A 18 -8.90 -6.81 3.35
C ILE A 18 -8.55 -5.84 4.47
N SER A 19 -8.69 -4.54 4.23
CA SER A 19 -8.47 -3.50 5.21
C SER A 19 -9.40 -3.62 6.43
N LEU A 20 -10.68 -3.86 6.21
CA LEU A 20 -11.66 -4.06 7.28
C LEU A 20 -11.32 -5.30 8.12
N ASP A 21 -10.98 -6.41 7.49
CA ASP A 21 -10.58 -7.64 8.19
C ASP A 21 -9.31 -7.43 9.02
N THR A 22 -8.30 -6.79 8.45
CA THR A 22 -7.07 -6.42 9.16
C THR A 22 -7.39 -5.56 10.37
N GLY A 23 -8.20 -4.52 10.19
CA GLY A 23 -8.59 -3.60 11.26
C GLY A 23 -9.34 -4.29 12.40
N LEU A 24 -10.24 -5.22 12.07
CA LEU A 24 -10.98 -6.01 13.07
C LEU A 24 -10.08 -6.95 13.87
N GLN A 25 -9.17 -7.66 13.21
CA GLN A 25 -8.23 -8.56 13.87
C GLN A 25 -7.29 -7.79 14.81
N VAL A 26 -6.71 -6.69 14.33
CA VAL A 26 -5.86 -5.81 15.15
C VAL A 26 -6.63 -5.22 16.33
N ALA A 27 -7.87 -4.77 16.12
CA ALA A 27 -8.70 -4.24 17.19
C ALA A 27 -8.97 -5.28 18.28
N LYS A 28 -9.26 -6.52 17.87
CA LYS A 28 -9.48 -7.64 18.80
C LYS A 28 -8.26 -7.87 19.69
N GLU A 29 -7.08 -7.97 19.07
CA GLU A 29 -5.85 -8.26 19.82
C GLU A 29 -5.43 -7.09 20.71
N LEU A 30 -5.52 -5.86 20.24
CA LEU A 30 -5.22 -4.68 21.05
C LEU A 30 -6.16 -4.52 22.25
N LYS A 31 -7.46 -4.81 22.09
CA LYS A 31 -8.42 -4.79 23.21
C LYS A 31 -8.08 -5.86 24.25
N LYS A 32 -7.73 -7.07 23.82
CA LYS A 32 -7.28 -8.17 24.70
C LYS A 32 -6.04 -7.77 25.51
N ASN A 33 -5.13 -7.01 24.90
CA ASN A 33 -3.96 -6.47 25.57
C ASN A 33 -4.21 -5.17 26.37
N GLY A 34 -5.48 -4.82 26.59
CA GLY A 34 -5.89 -3.76 27.52
C GLY A 34 -5.87 -2.35 26.95
N TYR A 35 -5.66 -2.17 25.64
CA TYR A 35 -5.75 -0.85 25.00
C TYR A 35 -7.19 -0.40 24.82
N LYS A 36 -7.42 0.93 24.83
CA LYS A 36 -8.70 1.51 24.41
C LYS A 36 -8.67 1.73 22.90
N VAL A 37 -9.52 1.02 22.17
CA VAL A 37 -9.48 0.98 20.70
C VAL A 37 -10.76 1.52 20.10
N LYS A 38 -10.63 2.35 19.05
CA LYS A 38 -11.71 2.77 18.15
C LYS A 38 -11.28 2.46 16.71
N ILE A 39 -12.19 1.94 15.89
CA ILE A 39 -12.02 1.82 14.44
C ILE A 39 -12.70 3.02 13.79
N SER A 40 -12.08 3.59 12.77
CA SER A 40 -12.62 4.68 11.95
C SER A 40 -12.30 4.45 10.49
N GLU A 41 -13.22 4.81 9.61
CA GLU A 41 -12.91 4.94 8.18
C GLU A 41 -12.23 6.29 7.91
N PRO A 42 -11.41 6.39 6.85
CA PRO A 42 -10.77 7.64 6.43
C PRO A 42 -11.75 8.48 5.57
N ASP A 43 -12.89 8.82 6.14
CA ASP A 43 -13.96 9.58 5.52
C ASP A 43 -14.01 11.03 6.05
N GLY A 44 -15.04 11.79 5.67
CA GLY A 44 -15.25 13.16 6.12
C GLY A 44 -15.33 13.34 7.66
N ASN A 45 -15.56 12.26 8.40
CA ASN A 45 -15.63 12.27 9.86
C ASN A 45 -14.28 12.00 10.53
N LEU A 46 -13.22 11.72 9.77
CA LEU A 46 -11.92 11.34 10.33
C LEU A 46 -11.39 12.38 11.33
N SER A 47 -11.41 13.66 10.96
CA SER A 47 -10.95 14.76 11.81
C SER A 47 -11.75 14.81 13.11
N THR A 48 -13.08 14.72 13.03
CA THR A 48 -13.97 14.68 14.21
C THR A 48 -13.66 13.48 15.10
N ASN A 49 -13.46 12.30 14.50
CA ASN A 49 -13.15 11.09 15.23
C ASN A 49 -11.80 11.18 15.96
N ILE A 50 -10.77 11.75 15.33
CA ILE A 50 -9.46 11.98 15.94
C ILE A 50 -9.60 12.95 17.12
N ASN A 51 -10.24 14.10 16.92
CA ASN A 51 -10.39 15.14 17.93
C ASN A 51 -11.20 14.69 19.15
N GLN A 52 -12.26 13.91 18.96
CA GLN A 52 -13.08 13.38 20.05
C GLN A 52 -12.40 12.24 20.80
N PHE A 53 -11.81 11.30 20.07
CA PHE A 53 -11.17 10.12 20.66
C PHE A 53 -9.83 10.45 21.30
N LYS A 54 -9.09 11.42 20.76
CA LYS A 54 -7.76 11.84 21.20
C LYS A 54 -6.81 10.63 21.31
N PRO A 55 -6.50 9.93 20.20
CA PRO A 55 -5.64 8.76 20.24
C PRO A 55 -4.21 9.13 20.58
N ASN A 56 -3.51 8.22 21.23
CA ASN A 56 -2.05 8.32 21.44
C ASN A 56 -1.27 7.85 20.22
N ILE A 57 -1.86 6.92 19.44
CA ILE A 57 -1.28 6.33 18.23
C ILE A 57 -2.41 6.04 17.26
N ILE A 58 -2.14 6.18 15.98
CA ILE A 58 -3.02 5.73 14.90
C ILE A 58 -2.41 4.49 14.26
N PHE A 59 -3.17 3.40 14.23
CA PHE A 59 -2.81 2.20 13.48
C PHE A 59 -3.43 2.28 12.09
N ASN A 60 -2.59 2.37 11.06
CA ASN A 60 -3.05 2.37 9.69
C ASN A 60 -3.22 0.92 9.19
N ALA A 61 -4.46 0.45 9.08
CA ALA A 61 -4.81 -0.85 8.52
C ALA A 61 -5.38 -0.71 7.09
N LEU A 62 -5.20 0.46 6.46
CA LEU A 62 -5.60 0.65 5.08
C LEU A 62 -4.64 -0.07 4.14
N HIS A 63 -5.16 -0.54 3.01
CA HIS A 63 -4.39 -1.19 1.96
C HIS A 63 -4.58 -0.50 0.62
N GLY A 64 -3.51 -0.51 -0.18
CA GLY A 64 -3.51 0.03 -1.53
C GLY A 64 -3.61 1.55 -1.60
N GLN A 65 -4.29 2.02 -2.64
CA GLN A 65 -4.43 3.45 -2.93
C GLN A 65 -5.08 4.20 -1.77
N PHE A 66 -4.63 5.42 -1.52
CA PHE A 66 -4.98 6.31 -0.40
C PHE A 66 -4.52 5.81 0.98
N GLY A 67 -4.22 4.54 1.15
CA GLY A 67 -3.76 3.95 2.42
C GLY A 67 -2.24 3.82 2.52
N GLU A 68 -1.58 3.52 1.41
CA GLU A 68 -0.15 3.18 1.36
C GLU A 68 0.68 4.08 0.44
N ASP A 69 0.06 5.07 -0.21
CA ASP A 69 0.66 5.93 -1.24
C ASP A 69 1.10 7.32 -0.76
N GLY A 70 1.02 7.58 0.54
CA GLY A 70 1.36 8.86 1.15
C GLY A 70 0.17 9.78 1.38
N TYR A 71 -1.01 9.48 0.82
CA TYR A 71 -2.19 10.35 0.93
C TYR A 71 -2.68 10.44 2.38
N ILE A 72 -3.03 9.32 3.00
CA ILE A 72 -3.47 9.31 4.39
C ILE A 72 -2.39 9.79 5.35
N GLN A 73 -1.13 9.44 5.08
CA GLN A 73 0.01 9.88 5.88
C GLN A 73 0.12 11.41 5.90
N THR A 74 -0.11 12.09 4.76
CA THR A 74 -0.13 13.54 4.69
C THR A 74 -1.21 14.15 5.60
N ILE A 75 -2.39 13.55 5.63
CA ILE A 75 -3.48 14.00 6.52
C ILE A 75 -3.07 13.79 7.98
N LEU A 76 -2.50 12.63 8.30
CA LEU A 76 -2.12 12.29 9.68
C LEU A 76 -0.96 13.15 10.23
N GLU A 77 -0.02 13.55 9.39
CA GLU A 77 1.04 14.50 9.76
C GLU A 77 0.46 15.82 10.30
N GLY A 78 -0.67 16.29 9.72
CA GLY A 78 -1.35 17.50 10.18
C GLY A 78 -1.87 17.40 11.63
N PHE A 79 -2.16 16.20 12.13
CA PHE A 79 -2.62 15.97 13.52
C PHE A 79 -1.47 15.81 14.51
N LYS A 80 -0.22 15.66 14.05
CA LYS A 80 0.96 15.44 14.90
C LYS A 80 0.82 14.24 15.86
N ILE A 81 0.09 13.21 15.43
CA ILE A 81 -0.12 11.97 16.18
C ILE A 81 0.73 10.88 15.52
N PRO A 82 1.55 10.14 16.28
CA PRO A 82 2.30 9.01 15.74
C PRO A 82 1.37 8.00 15.07
N TYR A 83 1.79 7.48 13.92
CA TYR A 83 1.07 6.43 13.19
C TYR A 83 2.01 5.31 12.76
N THR A 84 1.44 4.14 12.47
CA THR A 84 2.21 2.98 11.99
C THR A 84 2.54 3.11 10.51
N HIS A 85 3.55 2.34 10.07
CA HIS A 85 4.11 2.32 8.73
C HIS A 85 5.01 3.52 8.40
N SER A 86 5.37 3.62 7.12
CA SER A 86 6.29 4.64 6.63
C SER A 86 5.62 6.01 6.50
N GLY A 87 6.41 7.08 6.55
CA GLY A 87 5.95 8.44 6.33
C GLY A 87 5.61 8.73 4.86
N VAL A 88 5.16 9.95 4.59
CA VAL A 88 4.60 10.39 3.30
C VAL A 88 5.51 10.05 2.11
N ILE A 89 6.76 10.53 2.13
CA ILE A 89 7.67 10.37 0.99
C ILE A 89 7.99 8.90 0.74
N ALA A 90 8.29 8.14 1.78
CA ALA A 90 8.63 6.73 1.65
C ALA A 90 7.44 5.92 1.10
N SER A 91 6.24 6.17 1.59
CA SER A 91 5.01 5.54 1.11
C SER A 91 4.74 5.85 -0.36
N SER A 92 4.83 7.13 -0.75
CA SER A 92 4.61 7.55 -2.15
C SER A 92 5.63 6.93 -3.12
N LEU A 93 6.90 6.88 -2.74
CA LEU A 93 7.93 6.26 -3.57
C LEU A 93 7.78 4.74 -3.65
N ALA A 94 7.41 4.11 -2.52
CA ALA A 94 7.25 2.66 -2.45
C ALA A 94 6.04 2.16 -3.25
N MET A 95 4.99 2.95 -3.38
CA MET A 95 3.78 2.58 -4.12
C MET A 95 4.06 2.38 -5.62
N ASP A 96 4.95 3.17 -6.23
CA ASP A 96 5.40 2.96 -7.62
C ASP A 96 6.50 1.90 -7.66
N LYS A 97 6.15 0.71 -8.17
CA LYS A 97 7.09 -0.42 -8.28
C LYS A 97 8.32 -0.13 -9.14
N ALA A 98 8.20 0.73 -10.15
CA ALA A 98 9.33 1.07 -11.00
C ALA A 98 10.28 2.05 -10.29
N ILE A 99 9.74 3.00 -9.51
CA ILE A 99 10.54 3.90 -8.67
C ILE A 99 11.23 3.10 -7.57
N SER A 100 10.50 2.25 -6.84
CA SER A 100 11.06 1.37 -5.81
C SER A 100 12.24 0.56 -6.33
N LYS A 101 12.09 -0.07 -7.50
CA LYS A 101 13.18 -0.85 -8.10
C LYS A 101 14.38 0.01 -8.49
N LYS A 102 14.17 1.23 -8.99
CA LYS A 102 15.28 2.17 -9.26
C LYS A 102 16.04 2.50 -7.97
N ILE A 103 15.31 2.74 -6.87
CA ILE A 103 15.91 3.02 -5.56
C ILE A 103 16.69 1.80 -5.06
N PHE A 104 16.13 0.60 -5.16
CA PHE A 104 16.79 -0.64 -4.75
C PHE A 104 18.11 -0.85 -5.53
N ILE A 105 18.06 -0.72 -6.85
CA ILE A 105 19.26 -0.86 -7.71
C ILE A 105 20.33 0.18 -7.33
N LYS A 106 19.94 1.45 -7.15
CA LYS A 106 20.85 2.52 -6.73
C LYS A 106 21.55 2.22 -5.40
N ASN A 107 20.82 1.59 -4.48
CA ASN A 107 21.34 1.22 -3.15
C ASN A 107 21.90 -0.21 -3.10
N LYS A 108 22.15 -0.87 -4.23
CA LYS A 108 22.70 -2.23 -4.33
C LYS A 108 21.85 -3.29 -3.62
N ILE A 109 20.54 -3.06 -3.49
CA ILE A 109 19.58 -4.03 -2.97
C ILE A 109 19.13 -4.92 -4.13
N ASN A 110 19.23 -6.23 -3.94
CA ASN A 110 18.84 -7.18 -4.97
C ASN A 110 17.35 -7.09 -5.27
N THR A 111 17.03 -6.93 -6.55
CA THR A 111 15.66 -6.91 -7.05
C THR A 111 15.58 -7.60 -8.41
N PRO A 112 14.51 -8.34 -8.73
CA PRO A 112 14.34 -8.97 -10.03
C PRO A 112 14.41 -7.95 -11.17
N LYS A 113 14.97 -8.36 -12.30
CA LYS A 113 14.95 -7.55 -13.53
C LYS A 113 13.52 -7.19 -13.90
N TYR A 114 13.32 -6.06 -14.55
CA TYR A 114 12.00 -5.60 -14.96
C TYR A 114 12.05 -4.78 -16.25
N ILE A 115 10.89 -4.68 -16.88
CA ILE A 115 10.60 -3.77 -17.98
C ILE A 115 9.37 -2.97 -17.57
N LYS A 116 9.42 -1.63 -17.64
CA LYS A 116 8.25 -0.79 -17.55
C LYS A 116 7.62 -0.72 -18.93
N TYR A 117 6.33 -1.01 -19.02
CA TYR A 117 5.53 -0.96 -20.24
C TYR A 117 4.40 0.05 -20.09
N THR A 118 4.12 0.79 -21.16
CA THR A 118 2.96 1.65 -21.32
C THR A 118 2.15 1.18 -22.53
N TYR A 119 0.82 1.24 -22.44
CA TYR A 119 -0.09 0.71 -23.47
C TYR A 119 0.14 1.26 -24.90
N VAL A 120 0.85 2.37 -25.03
CA VAL A 120 1.16 3.03 -26.34
C VAL A 120 2.28 2.33 -27.11
N GLU A 121 3.00 1.40 -26.49
CA GLU A 121 4.12 0.72 -27.12
C GLU A 121 3.64 -0.42 -28.03
N ASN A 122 4.36 -0.66 -29.14
CA ASN A 122 4.09 -1.77 -30.03
C ASN A 122 4.29 -3.11 -29.31
N ASN A 123 3.26 -3.93 -29.25
CA ASN A 123 3.29 -5.22 -28.57
C ASN A 123 4.38 -6.17 -29.10
N PHE A 124 4.70 -6.10 -30.38
CA PHE A 124 5.73 -6.94 -31.00
C PHE A 124 7.13 -6.60 -30.46
N ASP A 125 7.43 -5.32 -30.32
CA ASP A 125 8.70 -4.86 -29.77
C ASP A 125 8.80 -5.14 -28.27
N LEU A 126 7.68 -5.06 -27.56
CA LEU A 126 7.62 -5.45 -26.16
C LEU A 126 7.96 -6.93 -25.98
N ILE A 127 7.36 -7.84 -26.75
CA ILE A 127 7.63 -9.28 -26.65
C ILE A 127 9.10 -9.60 -26.91
N LYS A 128 9.70 -9.03 -27.97
CA LYS A 128 11.13 -9.17 -28.25
C LYS A 128 12.02 -8.68 -27.10
N ASN A 129 11.65 -7.55 -26.51
CA ASN A 129 12.37 -6.97 -25.38
C ASN A 129 12.28 -7.85 -24.12
N ILE A 130 11.09 -8.45 -23.86
CA ILE A 130 10.90 -9.42 -22.78
C ILE A 130 11.78 -10.64 -22.97
N GLU A 131 11.76 -11.25 -24.18
CA GLU A 131 12.59 -12.42 -24.50
C GLU A 131 14.07 -12.15 -24.31
N LYS A 132 14.54 -10.99 -24.77
CA LYS A 132 15.96 -10.61 -24.67
C LYS A 132 16.39 -10.30 -23.23
N LYS A 133 15.59 -9.59 -22.45
CA LYS A 133 16.01 -9.06 -21.13
C LYS A 133 15.56 -9.90 -19.94
N LEU A 134 14.38 -10.51 -19.99
CA LEU A 134 13.77 -11.20 -18.84
C LEU A 134 13.70 -12.70 -19.03
N LYS A 135 13.37 -13.17 -20.24
CA LYS A 135 12.96 -14.56 -20.58
C LYS A 135 11.63 -14.93 -19.90
N PHE A 136 10.90 -15.87 -20.50
CA PHE A 136 9.69 -16.43 -19.90
C PHE A 136 10.02 -17.53 -18.89
N PRO A 137 9.20 -17.75 -17.83
CA PRO A 137 7.98 -17.00 -17.49
C PRO A 137 8.23 -15.61 -16.92
N VAL A 138 7.29 -14.68 -17.13
CA VAL A 138 7.31 -13.34 -16.56
C VAL A 138 6.05 -13.03 -15.76
N VAL A 139 6.14 -12.13 -14.81
CA VAL A 139 4.99 -11.63 -14.05
C VAL A 139 4.64 -10.23 -14.56
N LEU A 140 3.44 -10.09 -15.12
CA LEU A 140 2.84 -8.82 -15.46
C LEU A 140 2.04 -8.30 -14.27
N LYS A 141 2.27 -7.06 -13.86
CA LYS A 141 1.56 -6.44 -12.76
C LYS A 141 1.43 -4.93 -12.93
N PRO A 142 0.37 -4.30 -12.41
CA PRO A 142 0.23 -2.85 -12.37
C PRO A 142 1.35 -2.21 -11.54
N ILE A 143 1.70 -0.97 -11.89
CA ILE A 143 2.77 -0.23 -11.20
C ILE A 143 2.34 0.13 -9.78
N ASN A 144 1.10 0.57 -9.59
CA ASN A 144 0.62 1.20 -8.34
C ASN A 144 -0.47 0.39 -7.62
N GLU A 145 -0.62 -0.92 -7.90
CA GLU A 145 -1.60 -1.78 -7.21
C GLU A 145 -0.89 -2.73 -6.24
N GLY A 146 -1.60 -3.17 -5.19
CA GLY A 146 -1.12 -4.12 -4.18
C GLY A 146 -1.92 -5.43 -4.18
N SER A 147 -1.75 -6.25 -3.13
CA SER A 147 -2.51 -7.48 -2.82
C SER A 147 -2.80 -8.40 -4.00
N SER A 148 -1.88 -8.50 -4.95
CA SER A 148 -1.99 -9.32 -6.17
C SER A 148 -3.14 -8.92 -7.12
N VAL A 149 -3.71 -7.73 -6.96
CA VAL A 149 -4.74 -7.22 -7.88
C VAL A 149 -4.14 -7.06 -9.28
N ASN A 150 -4.81 -7.66 -10.28
CA ASN A 150 -4.40 -7.64 -11.69
C ASN A 150 -2.95 -8.14 -11.93
N VAL A 151 -2.51 -9.15 -11.19
CA VAL A 151 -1.23 -9.82 -11.38
C VAL A 151 -1.43 -11.06 -12.25
N PHE A 152 -0.64 -11.18 -13.32
CA PHE A 152 -0.70 -12.30 -14.28
C PHE A 152 0.66 -12.96 -14.42
N ILE A 153 0.67 -14.28 -14.43
CA ILE A 153 1.86 -15.08 -14.75
C ILE A 153 1.79 -15.49 -16.22
N CYS A 154 2.72 -14.96 -17.02
CA CYS A 154 2.81 -15.26 -18.45
C CYS A 154 3.87 -16.33 -18.69
N THR A 155 3.44 -17.54 -19.04
CA THR A 155 4.32 -18.71 -19.21
C THR A 155 4.80 -18.92 -20.63
N LYS A 156 4.07 -18.44 -21.61
CA LYS A 156 4.36 -18.59 -23.04
C LYS A 156 4.10 -17.28 -23.78
N LYS A 157 4.78 -17.14 -24.92
CA LYS A 157 4.47 -16.17 -25.94
C LYS A 157 3.17 -16.59 -26.63
N ILE A 158 2.11 -15.79 -26.51
CA ILE A 158 0.88 -15.96 -27.29
C ILE A 158 0.97 -14.97 -28.44
N PHE A 159 0.94 -15.49 -29.66
CA PHE A 159 0.91 -14.70 -30.88
C PHE A 159 -0.53 -14.40 -31.27
#